data_7a033529296d4ea4d7b7d90c65a1e88d
#
_entry.id   7a033529296d4ea4d7b7d90c65a1e88d
#
_cell.length_a   1.000
_cell.length_b   1.000
_cell.length_c   1.000
_cell.angle_alpha   90.00
_cell.angle_beta   90.00
_cell.angle_gamma   90.00
#
_symmetry.space_group_name_H-M   'P 1'
#
loop_
_entity.id
_entity.type
_entity.pdbx_description
1 polymer ?
#
loop_
_entity_poly.entity_id
_entity_poly.type
_entity_poly.pdbx_seq_one_letter_code
_entity_poly.pdbx_strand_id
1 'polypeptide(L)'
;MSHERLVRDWLEGWNGRDLDRVLAHYAEDAVFQSPTVLLGDPDGDGTLRGRGAIRELCERALARFPKLRFELEEVIERPSGVMVLHRKHNVFAARPGLTVETFETAGGLVTRNVVYWSAEEVAARFRSI
;
A
#
# COMPACT_ATOMS: atom_id res chain seq x y z
N MET A 1 -9.88 -14.55 10.09
CA MET A 1 -9.97 -14.15 8.68
C MET A 1 -8.72 -14.62 7.96
N SER A 2 -8.85 -15.24 6.80
CA SER A 2 -7.68 -15.66 6.01
C SER A 2 -6.97 -14.43 5.44
N HIS A 3 -5.67 -14.56 5.13
CA HIS A 3 -4.92 -13.48 4.54
C HIS A 3 -5.48 -13.05 3.18
N GLU A 4 -5.93 -13.99 2.36
CA GLU A 4 -6.54 -13.66 1.08
C GLU A 4 -7.80 -12.81 1.27
N ARG A 5 -8.63 -13.16 2.23
CA ARG A 5 -9.84 -12.41 2.53
C ARG A 5 -9.52 -11.00 3.05
N LEU A 6 -8.51 -10.88 3.91
CA LEU A 6 -8.03 -9.59 4.38
C LEU A 6 -7.58 -8.72 3.20
N VAL A 7 -6.78 -9.29 2.29
CA VAL A 7 -6.26 -8.58 1.12
C VAL A 7 -7.40 -8.12 0.20
N ARG A 8 -8.36 -9.00 -0.08
CA ARG A 8 -9.50 -8.65 -0.94
C ARG A 8 -10.34 -7.54 -0.33
N ASP A 9 -10.59 -7.60 0.96
CA ASP A 9 -11.34 -6.55 1.66
C ASP A 9 -10.57 -5.22 1.66
N TRP A 10 -9.26 -5.26 1.88
CA TRP A 10 -8.38 -4.11 1.81
C TRP A 10 -8.43 -3.45 0.42
N LEU A 11 -8.34 -4.26 -0.65
CA LEU A 11 -8.45 -3.79 -2.02
C LEU A 11 -9.81 -3.17 -2.31
N GLU A 12 -10.88 -3.80 -1.88
CA GLU A 12 -12.24 -3.27 -2.05
C GLU A 12 -12.40 -1.94 -1.31
N GLY A 13 -11.81 -1.82 -0.13
CA GLY A 13 -11.80 -0.56 0.62
C GLY A 13 -11.12 0.56 -0.17
N TRP A 14 -9.93 0.30 -0.71
CA TRP A 14 -9.25 1.27 -1.56
C TRP A 14 -10.06 1.67 -2.78
N ASN A 15 -10.56 0.67 -3.51
CA ASN A 15 -11.33 0.91 -4.75
C ASN A 15 -12.64 1.62 -4.49
N GLY A 16 -13.25 1.38 -3.33
CA GLY A 16 -14.47 2.05 -2.90
C GLY A 16 -14.26 3.39 -2.23
N ARG A 17 -13.03 3.84 -2.09
CA ARG A 17 -12.69 5.08 -1.37
C ARG A 17 -13.10 5.05 0.10
N ASP A 18 -13.14 3.87 0.68
CA ASP A 18 -13.55 3.63 2.06
C ASP A 18 -12.30 3.41 2.93
N LEU A 19 -11.68 4.49 3.35
CA LEU A 19 -10.45 4.42 4.14
C LEU A 19 -10.67 3.85 5.54
N ASP A 20 -11.84 4.00 6.11
CA ASP A 20 -12.16 3.35 7.38
C ASP A 20 -12.07 1.83 7.24
N ARG A 21 -12.57 1.30 6.14
CA ARG A 21 -12.48 -0.13 5.83
C ARG A 21 -11.02 -0.57 5.61
N VAL A 22 -10.23 0.22 4.91
CA VAL A 22 -8.81 -0.05 4.68
C VAL A 22 -8.07 -0.08 6.01
N LEU A 23 -8.21 0.98 6.80
CA LEU A 23 -7.44 1.18 8.03
C LEU A 23 -7.89 0.23 9.16
N ALA A 24 -9.10 -0.31 9.09
CA ALA A 24 -9.57 -1.30 10.06
C ALA A 24 -8.72 -2.57 10.07
N HIS A 25 -7.99 -2.84 8.98
CA HIS A 25 -7.08 -4.00 8.91
C HIS A 25 -5.73 -3.77 9.57
N TYR A 26 -5.41 -2.53 9.95
CA TYR A 26 -4.10 -2.19 10.53
C TYR A 26 -4.18 -2.13 12.05
N ALA A 27 -3.12 -2.63 12.69
CA ALA A 27 -2.94 -2.40 14.12
C ALA A 27 -2.74 -0.90 14.37
N GLU A 28 -3.07 -0.45 15.59
CA GLU A 28 -2.96 0.97 15.94
C GLU A 28 -1.51 1.46 15.81
N ASP A 29 -0.54 0.62 16.16
CA ASP A 29 0.90 0.93 16.09
C ASP A 29 1.58 0.35 14.85
N ALA A 30 0.81 0.05 13.81
CA ALA A 30 1.35 -0.53 12.56
C ALA A 30 2.44 0.34 11.95
N VAL A 31 3.38 -0.32 11.28
CA VAL A 31 4.49 0.33 10.59
C VAL A 31 4.29 0.17 9.09
N PHE A 32 4.45 1.26 8.36
CA PHE A 32 4.34 1.28 6.90
C PHE A 32 5.65 1.80 6.30
N GLN A 33 6.18 1.11 5.32
CA GLN A 33 7.43 1.46 4.68
C GLN A 33 7.25 1.47 3.16
N SER A 34 7.63 2.58 2.52
CA SER A 34 7.51 2.72 1.08
C SER A 34 8.46 3.80 0.59
N PRO A 35 9.05 3.65 -0.61
CA PRO A 35 9.83 4.72 -1.22
C PRO A 35 9.05 6.03 -1.39
N THR A 36 7.72 5.95 -1.52
CA THR A 36 6.90 7.15 -1.67
C THR A 36 6.87 8.03 -0.42
N VAL A 37 7.14 7.47 0.75
CA VAL A 37 7.25 8.24 1.99
C VAL A 37 8.41 9.21 1.92
N LEU A 38 9.51 8.82 1.25
CA LEU A 38 10.68 9.67 1.08
C LEU A 38 10.42 10.90 0.19
N LEU A 39 9.36 10.87 -0.63
CA LEU A 39 9.00 12.02 -1.45
C LEU A 39 8.51 13.19 -0.61
N GLY A 40 7.85 12.90 0.51
CA GLY A 40 7.38 13.92 1.45
C GLY A 40 8.38 14.24 2.56
N ASP A 41 9.33 13.33 2.80
CA ASP A 41 10.35 13.45 3.83
C ASP A 41 11.66 12.82 3.34
N PRO A 42 12.42 13.53 2.47
CA PRO A 42 13.63 12.97 1.85
C PRO A 42 14.73 12.59 2.86
N ASP A 43 14.76 13.24 4.02
CA ASP A 43 15.76 12.98 5.05
C ASP A 43 15.32 11.90 6.05
N GLY A 44 14.11 11.36 5.90
CA GLY A 44 13.58 10.32 6.74
C GLY A 44 14.05 8.94 6.31
N ASP A 45 13.53 7.92 6.99
CA ASP A 45 13.87 6.52 6.73
C ASP A 45 12.84 5.78 5.84
N GLY A 46 11.91 6.51 5.24
CA GLY A 46 10.87 5.91 4.39
C GLY A 46 9.77 5.18 5.18
N THR A 47 9.69 5.41 6.48
CA THR A 47 8.79 4.67 7.37
C THR A 47 7.79 5.61 8.02
N LEU A 48 6.52 5.18 8.02
CA LEU A 48 5.47 5.81 8.83
C LEU A 48 5.13 4.88 9.99
N ARG A 49 4.86 5.47 11.14
CA ARG A 49 4.51 4.73 12.35
C ARG A 49 3.16 5.18 12.85
N GLY A 50 2.28 4.20 13.06
CA GLY A 50 0.95 4.42 13.58
C GLY A 50 -0.11 4.52 12.49
N ARG A 51 -1.30 4.01 12.82
CA ARG A 51 -2.43 3.97 11.89
C ARG A 51 -2.87 5.36 11.42
N GLY A 52 -2.75 6.38 12.28
CA GLY A 52 -3.10 7.76 11.91
C GLY A 52 -2.21 8.31 10.80
N ALA A 53 -0.88 8.08 10.89
CA ALA A 53 0.05 8.51 9.85
C ALA A 53 -0.19 7.77 8.53
N ILE A 54 -0.51 6.48 8.62
CA ILE A 54 -0.85 5.66 7.45
C ILE A 54 -2.12 6.20 6.78
N ARG A 55 -3.14 6.55 7.58
CA ARG A 55 -4.38 7.15 7.06
C ARG A 55 -4.09 8.43 6.28
N GLU A 56 -3.27 9.31 6.83
CA GLU A 56 -2.93 10.57 6.15
C GLU A 56 -2.27 10.33 4.79
N LEU A 57 -1.38 9.32 4.71
CA LEU A 57 -0.77 8.94 3.43
C LEU A 57 -1.84 8.46 2.45
N CYS A 58 -2.78 7.64 2.89
CA CYS A 58 -3.86 7.13 2.05
C CYS A 58 -4.76 8.26 1.56
N GLU A 59 -5.09 9.21 2.43
CA GLU A 59 -5.88 10.38 2.06
C GLU A 59 -5.19 11.21 0.97
N ARG A 60 -3.89 11.45 1.13
CA ARG A 60 -3.10 12.18 0.12
C ARG A 60 -3.03 11.43 -1.20
N ALA A 61 -2.90 10.10 -1.16
CA ALA A 61 -2.87 9.28 -2.36
C ALA A 61 -4.16 9.39 -3.15
N LEU A 62 -5.30 9.30 -2.48
CA LEU A 62 -6.61 9.44 -3.14
C LEU A 62 -6.87 10.85 -3.64
N ALA A 63 -6.38 11.87 -2.93
CA ALA A 63 -6.51 13.26 -3.39
C ALA A 63 -5.67 13.51 -4.64
N ARG A 64 -4.45 12.96 -4.68
CA ARG A 64 -3.55 13.13 -5.83
C ARG A 64 -3.97 12.29 -7.02
N PHE A 65 -4.49 11.09 -6.77
CA PHE A 65 -4.88 10.14 -7.82
C PHE A 65 -6.35 9.75 -7.65
N PRO A 66 -7.29 10.65 -8.01
CA PRO A 66 -8.71 10.43 -7.76
C PRO A 66 -9.30 9.24 -8.52
N LYS A 67 -8.62 8.77 -9.57
CA LYS A 67 -9.05 7.61 -10.35
C LYS A 67 -8.25 6.35 -10.04
N LEU A 68 -7.46 6.38 -8.96
CA LEU A 68 -6.68 5.23 -8.54
C LEU A 68 -7.56 3.99 -8.40
N ARG A 69 -7.12 2.87 -8.98
CA ARG A 69 -7.78 1.58 -8.86
C ARG A 69 -6.72 0.49 -8.72
N PHE A 70 -6.92 -0.39 -7.77
CA PHE A 70 -6.06 -1.55 -7.58
C PHE A 70 -6.70 -2.78 -8.22
N GLU A 71 -5.88 -3.54 -8.94
CA GLU A 71 -6.28 -4.81 -9.51
C GLU A 71 -5.39 -5.90 -8.95
N LEU A 72 -5.98 -6.87 -8.26
CA LEU A 72 -5.25 -7.97 -7.64
C LEU A 72 -4.73 -8.93 -8.70
N GLU A 73 -3.44 -9.25 -8.65
CA GLU A 73 -2.85 -10.27 -9.50
C GLU A 73 -2.60 -11.57 -8.75
N GLU A 74 -1.96 -11.50 -7.58
CA GLU A 74 -1.58 -12.71 -6.86
C GLU A 74 -1.47 -12.44 -5.36
N VAL A 75 -1.83 -13.44 -4.58
CA VAL A 75 -1.65 -13.47 -3.13
C VAL A 75 -0.76 -14.66 -2.81
N ILE A 76 0.37 -14.42 -2.14
CA ILE A 76 1.32 -15.47 -1.77
C ILE A 76 1.41 -15.51 -0.25
N GLU A 77 0.98 -16.64 0.33
CA GLU A 77 1.06 -16.81 1.78
C GLU A 77 2.50 -16.93 2.24
N ARG A 78 2.79 -16.39 3.42
CA ARG A 78 4.10 -16.42 4.08
C ARG A 78 3.90 -16.85 5.53
N PRO A 79 4.95 -17.37 6.20
CA PRO A 79 4.82 -17.78 7.61
C PRO A 79 4.33 -16.67 8.55
N SER A 80 4.71 -15.41 8.28
CA SER A 80 4.37 -14.27 9.14
C SER A 80 3.28 -13.37 8.57
N GLY A 81 2.73 -13.70 7.40
CA GLY A 81 1.75 -12.85 6.76
C GLY A 81 1.51 -13.21 5.30
N VAL A 82 1.58 -12.22 4.42
CA VAL A 82 1.19 -12.40 3.03
C VAL A 82 1.99 -11.44 2.13
N MET A 83 2.25 -11.87 0.91
CA MET A 83 2.77 -11.02 -0.15
C MET A 83 1.67 -10.81 -1.18
N VAL A 84 1.48 -9.57 -1.61
CA VAL A 84 0.41 -9.18 -2.53
C VAL A 84 1.04 -8.56 -3.77
N LEU A 85 0.67 -9.08 -4.93
CA LEU A 85 1.00 -8.48 -6.22
C LEU A 85 -0.27 -7.86 -6.78
N HIS A 86 -0.19 -6.56 -7.08
CA HIS A 86 -1.34 -5.86 -7.67
C HIS A 86 -0.89 -4.80 -8.65
N ARG A 87 -1.80 -4.43 -9.54
CA ARG A 87 -1.57 -3.33 -10.48
C ARG A 87 -2.30 -2.09 -10.00
N LYS A 88 -1.59 -0.97 -10.07
CA LYS A 88 -2.18 0.33 -9.79
C LYS A 88 -2.52 1.01 -11.11
N HIS A 89 -3.81 1.24 -11.31
CA HIS A 89 -4.30 1.95 -12.48
C HIS A 89 -4.44 3.44 -12.17
N ASN A 90 -4.18 4.28 -13.18
CA ASN A 90 -4.38 5.72 -13.12
C ASN A 90 -3.46 6.46 -12.15
N VAL A 91 -2.28 5.89 -11.90
CA VAL A 91 -1.21 6.50 -11.11
C VAL A 91 -0.01 6.79 -12.01
N PHE A 92 0.38 5.84 -12.84
CA PHE A 92 1.49 5.99 -13.77
C PHE A 92 0.96 6.42 -15.15
N ALA A 93 1.71 7.27 -15.84
CA ALA A 93 1.22 7.93 -17.06
C ALA A 93 1.00 6.97 -18.23
N ALA A 94 1.83 5.93 -18.36
CA ALA A 94 1.85 5.10 -19.56
C ALA A 94 1.08 3.78 -19.45
N ARG A 95 1.03 3.18 -18.27
CA ARG A 95 0.43 1.86 -18.06
C ARG A 95 0.20 1.57 -16.59
N PRO A 96 -0.61 0.55 -16.25
CA PRO A 96 -0.75 0.13 -14.85
C PRO A 96 0.60 -0.34 -14.28
N GLY A 97 0.96 0.17 -13.11
CA GLY A 97 2.21 -0.19 -12.47
C GLY A 97 2.06 -1.43 -11.60
N LEU A 98 2.95 -2.42 -11.80
CA LEU A 98 3.01 -3.58 -10.93
C LEU A 98 3.62 -3.18 -9.59
N THR A 99 2.91 -3.49 -8.51
CA THR A 99 3.34 -3.20 -7.15
C THR A 99 3.35 -4.49 -6.35
N VAL A 100 4.38 -4.66 -5.53
CA VAL A 100 4.49 -5.77 -4.59
C VAL A 100 4.42 -5.18 -3.18
N GLU A 101 3.54 -5.72 -2.34
CA GLU A 101 3.45 -5.33 -0.95
C GLU A 101 3.52 -6.57 -0.07
N THR A 102 4.17 -6.43 1.08
CA THR A 102 4.14 -7.47 2.10
C THR A 102 3.39 -6.97 3.32
N PHE A 103 2.58 -7.85 3.89
CA PHE A 103 1.88 -7.59 5.15
C PHE A 103 2.32 -8.64 6.17
N GLU A 104 2.87 -8.18 7.28
CA GLU A 104 3.05 -9.02 8.45
C GLU A 104 1.83 -8.82 9.34
N THR A 105 1.31 -9.90 9.89
CA THR A 105 0.09 -9.86 10.70
C THR A 105 0.31 -10.49 12.06
N ALA A 106 -0.43 -9.99 13.03
CA ALA A 106 -0.54 -10.57 14.37
C ALA A 106 -1.95 -10.31 14.87
N GLY A 107 -2.61 -11.36 15.41
CA GLY A 107 -3.96 -11.24 15.92
C GLY A 107 -4.98 -10.81 14.85
N GLY A 108 -4.73 -11.13 13.59
CA GLY A 108 -5.61 -10.77 12.48
C GLY A 108 -5.46 -9.35 11.97
N LEU A 109 -4.51 -8.58 12.50
CA LEU A 109 -4.24 -7.22 12.07
C LEU A 109 -2.88 -7.09 11.42
N VAL A 110 -2.75 -6.18 10.46
CA VAL A 110 -1.47 -5.85 9.83
C VAL A 110 -0.63 -5.05 10.83
N THR A 111 0.54 -5.59 11.16
CA THR A 111 1.50 -4.92 12.03
C THR A 111 2.60 -4.21 11.26
N ARG A 112 2.89 -4.68 10.04
CA ARG A 112 3.89 -4.08 9.18
C ARG A 112 3.49 -4.29 7.72
N ASN A 113 3.53 -3.20 6.96
CA ASN A 113 3.24 -3.20 5.53
C ASN A 113 4.43 -2.56 4.81
N VAL A 114 5.06 -3.29 3.92
CA VAL A 114 6.18 -2.79 3.13
C VAL A 114 5.80 -2.83 1.66
N VAL A 115 6.00 -1.71 0.97
CA VAL A 115 5.71 -1.58 -0.46
C VAL A 115 7.02 -1.62 -1.23
N TYR A 116 7.07 -2.50 -2.23
CA TYR A 116 8.20 -2.65 -3.15
C TYR A 116 7.74 -2.23 -4.54
N TRP A 117 8.49 -1.32 -5.14
CA TRP A 117 8.25 -0.87 -6.51
C TRP A 117 9.20 -1.59 -7.45
N SER A 118 8.77 -1.85 -8.68
CA SER A 118 9.71 -2.33 -9.70
C SER A 118 10.74 -1.24 -10.01
N ALA A 119 11.92 -1.65 -10.46
CA ALA A 119 12.97 -0.69 -10.82
C ALA A 119 12.50 0.28 -11.91
N GLU A 120 11.72 -0.21 -12.87
CA GLU A 120 11.16 0.60 -13.95
C GLU A 120 10.19 1.65 -13.41
N GLU A 121 9.29 1.26 -12.51
CA GLU A 121 8.32 2.16 -11.91
C GLU A 121 8.99 3.24 -11.06
N VAL A 122 9.99 2.84 -10.26
CA VAL A 122 10.77 3.78 -9.46
C VAL A 122 11.47 4.78 -10.37
N ALA A 123 12.15 4.31 -11.41
CA ALA A 123 12.86 5.19 -12.34
C ALA A 123 11.91 6.17 -13.04
N ALA A 124 10.77 5.70 -13.50
CA ALA A 124 9.77 6.55 -14.16
C ALA A 124 9.24 7.63 -13.22
N ARG A 125 8.95 7.26 -11.98
CA ARG A 125 8.40 8.17 -10.99
C ARG A 125 9.40 9.22 -10.55
N PHE A 126 10.64 8.81 -10.28
CA PHE A 126 11.66 9.74 -9.80
C PHE A 126 12.24 10.64 -10.89
N ARG A 127 12.13 10.26 -12.15
CA ARG A 127 12.54 11.13 -13.26
C ARG A 127 11.60 12.32 -13.48
N SER A 128 10.37 12.21 -13.04
CA SER A 128 9.37 13.28 -13.19
C SER A 128 9.38 14.26 -12.01
N ILE A 129 10.30 14.09 -11.08
CA ILE A 129 10.52 14.97 -9.95
C ILE A 129 11.75 15.83 -10.26
#